data_d768a9b7a8f3fd1a1d6c2ea2930cbae6
#
_entry.id   d768a9b7a8f3fd1a1d6c2ea2930cbae6
#
_cell.length_a   1.000
_cell.length_b   1.000
_cell.length_c   1.000
_cell.angle_alpha   90.00
_cell.angle_beta   90.00
_cell.angle_gamma   90.00
#
_symmetry.space_group_name_H-M   'P 1'
#
loop_
_entity.id
_entity.type
_entity.pdbx_description
1 polymer ?
#
loop_
_entity_poly.entity_id
_entity_poly.type
_entity_poly.pdbx_seq_one_letter_code
_entity_poly.pdbx_strand_id
1 'polypeptide(L)'
;MKLKISILVSTIIILVLVLGFFYSDEIFFWYTTPSHTFDQSPKTKQLDYSLVNAWFSLPELNDDADIILKELQKEVQETKEADVFFIHLTTYFSSYSWNQDLNNEDGIYDPANWLSSQVSVFNKCCRIFSPRYRQATFMSYFGKEDGFRARDLAFKDILASFDHYINKYNDGRPIIIAGHSQGAELGMRLLYERFHNKPLREQLVTAYIPGWTFSSKDLLEIMPDIPPCKSKSQLSCLNTWRTTGKSYNFDTWPVSAYYFHLHNWINAIGKKLVCTNPITWTDKNIAVSKDHNQGSFLPMDNDKINQFEKFAGAQCSNGVVIAEVDDKELEIIVKEGDYHFYDFSFYYVDIRNNAVNRTKNWFISRN
;
A
#
# COMPACT_ATOMS: atom_id res chain seq x y z
N MET A 1 54.69 -8.25 -18.65
CA MET A 1 53.71 -9.25 -18.11
C MET A 1 52.72 -8.63 -17.11
N LYS A 2 53.19 -7.94 -16.06
CA LYS A 2 52.32 -7.31 -15.04
C LYS A 2 51.29 -6.30 -15.62
N LEU A 3 51.66 -5.43 -16.56
CA LEU A 3 50.78 -4.46 -17.17
C LEU A 3 49.63 -5.12 -17.97
N LYS A 4 49.93 -6.17 -18.75
CA LYS A 4 48.90 -6.92 -19.52
C LYS A 4 47.90 -7.63 -18.59
N ILE A 5 48.39 -8.16 -17.46
CA ILE A 5 47.49 -8.80 -16.42
C ILE A 5 46.60 -7.74 -15.77
N SER A 6 47.18 -6.57 -15.43
CA SER A 6 46.39 -5.47 -14.84
C SER A 6 45.29 -4.97 -15.80
N ILE A 7 45.59 -4.79 -17.10
CA ILE A 7 44.60 -4.39 -18.09
C ILE A 7 43.52 -5.46 -18.23
N LEU A 8 43.88 -6.74 -18.29
CA LEU A 8 42.91 -7.83 -18.39
C LEU A 8 41.96 -7.88 -17.17
N VAL A 9 42.53 -7.74 -15.96
CA VAL A 9 41.73 -7.71 -14.73
C VAL A 9 40.77 -6.51 -14.71
N SER A 10 41.26 -5.31 -15.07
CA SER A 10 40.39 -4.12 -15.15
C SER A 10 39.26 -4.29 -16.17
N THR A 11 39.56 -4.88 -17.32
CA THR A 11 38.56 -5.13 -18.37
C THR A 11 37.49 -6.12 -17.88
N ILE A 12 37.89 -7.19 -17.18
CA ILE A 12 36.96 -8.15 -16.61
C ILE A 12 36.06 -7.47 -15.54
N ILE A 13 36.64 -6.66 -14.67
CA ILE A 13 35.85 -5.93 -13.63
C ILE A 13 34.85 -5.00 -14.31
N ILE A 14 35.25 -4.22 -15.31
CA ILE A 14 34.34 -3.33 -16.04
C ILE A 14 33.24 -4.15 -16.72
N LEU A 15 33.57 -5.27 -17.36
CA LEU A 15 32.57 -6.14 -17.99
C LEU A 15 31.58 -6.69 -16.98
N VAL A 16 32.04 -7.14 -15.80
CA VAL A 16 31.16 -7.64 -14.72
C VAL A 16 30.25 -6.53 -14.19
N LEU A 17 30.77 -5.30 -14.00
CA LEU A 17 29.96 -4.16 -13.56
C LEU A 17 28.92 -3.77 -14.62
N VAL A 18 29.29 -3.76 -15.89
CA VAL A 18 28.38 -3.47 -17.01
C VAL A 18 27.31 -4.54 -17.11
N LEU A 19 27.67 -5.82 -17.09
CA LEU A 19 26.69 -6.91 -17.10
C LEU A 19 25.82 -6.87 -15.84
N GLY A 20 26.37 -6.62 -14.66
CA GLY A 20 25.61 -6.46 -13.41
C GLY A 20 24.59 -5.32 -13.49
N PHE A 21 24.94 -4.22 -14.15
CA PHE A 21 24.03 -3.10 -14.37
C PHE A 21 22.88 -3.46 -15.34
N PHE A 22 23.20 -4.10 -16.47
CA PHE A 22 22.18 -4.49 -17.47
C PHE A 22 21.27 -5.62 -17.01
N TYR A 23 21.77 -6.53 -16.16
CA TYR A 23 21.02 -7.68 -15.64
C TYR A 23 20.64 -7.54 -14.16
N SER A 24 20.63 -6.32 -13.63
CA SER A 24 20.32 -6.09 -12.21
C SER A 24 18.96 -6.62 -11.80
N ASP A 25 17.96 -6.46 -12.65
CA ASP A 25 16.59 -6.90 -12.38
C ASP A 25 16.52 -8.43 -12.38
N GLU A 26 17.11 -9.12 -13.37
CA GLU A 26 17.16 -10.57 -13.44
C GLU A 26 17.92 -11.18 -12.26
N ILE A 27 19.03 -10.56 -11.87
CA ILE A 27 19.82 -10.96 -10.70
C ILE A 27 19.00 -10.79 -9.43
N PHE A 28 18.30 -9.65 -9.27
CA PHE A 28 17.41 -9.41 -8.16
C PHE A 28 16.29 -10.45 -8.09
N PHE A 29 15.60 -10.70 -9.21
CA PHE A 29 14.54 -11.71 -9.30
C PHE A 29 15.08 -13.12 -8.95
N TRP A 30 16.24 -13.49 -9.50
CA TRP A 30 16.85 -14.79 -9.21
C TRP A 30 17.24 -14.93 -7.73
N TYR A 31 17.82 -13.89 -7.14
CA TYR A 31 18.29 -13.90 -5.76
C TYR A 31 17.14 -13.92 -4.74
N THR A 32 16.03 -13.24 -5.03
CA THR A 32 14.90 -13.08 -4.12
C THR A 32 13.78 -14.10 -4.33
N THR A 33 13.79 -14.86 -5.45
CA THR A 33 12.75 -15.88 -5.71
C THR A 33 13.03 -17.16 -4.91
N PRO A 34 12.05 -17.64 -4.10
CA PRO A 34 12.17 -18.94 -3.47
C PRO A 34 12.35 -20.07 -4.50
N SER A 35 13.38 -20.91 -4.31
CA SER A 35 13.68 -22.03 -5.22
C SER A 35 12.89 -23.30 -4.91
N HIS A 36 12.03 -23.26 -3.91
CA HIS A 36 11.21 -24.37 -3.40
C HIS A 36 9.71 -24.00 -3.49
N THR A 37 8.85 -25.01 -3.46
CA THR A 37 7.40 -24.80 -3.45
C THR A 37 6.92 -24.25 -2.10
N PHE A 38 5.70 -23.70 -2.08
CA PHE A 38 5.07 -23.23 -0.85
C PHE A 38 4.99 -24.32 0.24
N ASP A 39 4.73 -25.58 -0.14
CA ASP A 39 4.67 -26.69 0.81
C ASP A 39 6.03 -27.06 1.43
N GLN A 40 7.11 -26.78 0.71
CA GLN A 40 8.49 -27.00 1.16
C GLN A 40 9.04 -25.80 1.95
N SER A 41 8.34 -24.68 1.94
CA SER A 41 8.72 -23.48 2.72
C SER A 41 8.78 -23.79 4.20
N PRO A 42 9.71 -23.17 4.94
CA PRO A 42 9.69 -23.19 6.40
C PRO A 42 8.32 -22.76 6.93
N LYS A 43 7.76 -23.55 7.86
CA LYS A 43 6.47 -23.24 8.47
C LYS A 43 6.65 -22.13 9.49
N THR A 44 5.99 -21.02 9.26
CA THR A 44 5.98 -19.85 10.14
C THR A 44 4.77 -19.89 11.07
N LYS A 45 4.93 -19.45 12.31
CA LYS A 45 3.84 -19.40 13.29
C LYS A 45 3.06 -18.09 13.17
N GLN A 46 1.74 -18.17 13.22
CA GLN A 46 0.87 -17.00 13.36
C GLN A 46 1.13 -16.30 14.69
N LEU A 47 1.09 -14.96 14.70
CA LEU A 47 1.17 -14.18 15.92
C LEU A 47 -0.11 -14.32 16.76
N ASP A 48 0.05 -14.15 18.07
CA ASP A 48 -1.05 -13.97 19.00
C ASP A 48 -1.40 -12.47 19.08
N TYR A 49 -2.49 -12.09 18.42
CA TYR A 49 -2.93 -10.69 18.35
C TYR A 49 -3.47 -10.12 19.68
N SER A 50 -3.54 -10.93 20.73
CA SER A 50 -3.74 -10.42 22.09
C SER A 50 -2.49 -9.74 22.68
N LEU A 51 -1.33 -9.95 22.06
CA LEU A 51 -0.06 -9.41 22.49
C LEU A 51 0.30 -8.14 21.71
N VAL A 52 0.81 -7.14 22.40
CA VAL A 52 1.20 -5.84 21.84
C VAL A 52 2.23 -5.96 20.70
N ASN A 53 3.20 -6.89 20.83
CA ASN A 53 4.24 -7.10 19.84
C ASN A 53 3.72 -7.74 18.51
N ALA A 54 2.45 -8.14 18.46
CA ALA A 54 1.80 -8.56 17.23
C ALA A 54 1.33 -7.38 16.35
N TRP A 55 1.56 -6.15 16.80
CA TRP A 55 1.14 -4.94 16.13
C TRP A 55 2.31 -4.03 15.83
N PHE A 56 2.27 -3.34 14.70
CA PHE A 56 3.14 -2.22 14.40
C PHE A 56 2.64 -0.93 15.04
N SER A 57 1.29 -0.75 15.05
CA SER A 57 0.66 0.40 15.68
C SER A 57 -0.59 -0.01 16.45
N LEU A 58 -0.70 0.50 17.65
CA LEU A 58 -1.87 0.46 18.54
C LEU A 58 -2.02 1.81 19.23
N PRO A 59 -3.24 2.22 19.63
CA PRO A 59 -3.47 3.50 20.30
C PRO A 59 -2.68 3.71 21.60
N GLU A 60 -2.28 2.62 22.26
CA GLU A 60 -1.48 2.64 23.50
C GLU A 60 0.04 2.62 23.28
N LEU A 61 0.49 2.44 22.04
CA LEU A 61 1.91 2.51 21.67
C LEU A 61 2.29 3.93 21.28
N ASN A 62 3.54 4.29 21.53
CA ASN A 62 4.17 5.45 20.92
C ASN A 62 4.99 4.95 19.73
N ASP A 63 4.48 5.12 18.55
CA ASP A 63 5.05 4.57 17.32
C ASP A 63 5.03 5.57 16.16
N ASP A 64 5.53 5.15 15.00
CA ASP A 64 5.67 6.00 13.81
C ASP A 64 4.33 6.50 13.23
N ALA A 65 3.21 5.89 13.58
CA ALA A 65 1.89 6.39 13.21
C ALA A 65 1.49 7.66 13.98
N ASP A 66 2.15 7.96 15.08
CA ASP A 66 1.91 9.17 15.88
C ASP A 66 2.66 10.40 15.36
N ILE A 67 3.50 10.24 14.34
CA ILE A 67 4.26 11.35 13.76
C ILE A 67 3.30 12.40 13.23
N ILE A 68 3.50 13.65 13.69
CA ILE A 68 2.74 14.80 13.24
C ILE A 68 3.73 15.78 12.62
N LEU A 69 3.49 16.11 11.36
CA LEU A 69 4.25 17.14 10.67
C LEU A 69 4.17 18.45 11.46
N LYS A 70 5.29 19.14 11.58
CA LYS A 70 5.41 20.38 12.37
C LYS A 70 4.34 21.42 11.99
N GLU A 71 4.06 21.52 10.71
CA GLU A 71 3.07 22.42 10.13
C GLU A 71 1.63 22.03 10.48
N LEU A 72 1.39 20.73 10.74
CA LEU A 72 0.09 20.17 11.11
C LEU A 72 -0.12 20.02 12.63
N GLN A 73 0.86 20.37 13.46
CA GLN A 73 0.77 20.23 14.93
C GLN A 73 -0.42 20.98 15.54
N LYS A 74 -0.80 22.14 14.95
CA LYS A 74 -1.96 22.91 15.41
C LYS A 74 -3.32 22.27 15.09
N GLU A 75 -3.31 21.21 14.28
CA GLU A 75 -4.53 20.53 13.81
C GLU A 75 -4.85 19.24 14.58
N VAL A 76 -4.10 18.95 15.65
CA VAL A 76 -4.31 17.73 16.44
C VAL A 76 -5.66 17.82 17.13
N GLN A 77 -6.56 16.89 16.83
CA GLN A 77 -7.80 16.73 17.59
C GLN A 77 -7.51 15.94 18.88
N GLU A 78 -8.03 16.40 20.00
CA GLU A 78 -7.89 15.72 21.29
C GLU A 78 -8.64 14.38 21.32
N THR A 79 -9.71 14.26 20.52
CA THR A 79 -10.52 13.04 20.45
C THR A 79 -10.46 12.41 19.06
N LYS A 80 -10.07 11.14 19.01
CA LYS A 80 -10.12 10.32 17.80
C LYS A 80 -11.49 9.68 17.69
N GLU A 81 -12.31 10.10 16.75
CA GLU A 81 -13.72 9.69 16.65
C GLU A 81 -13.95 8.37 15.92
N ALA A 82 -13.03 8.01 15.02
CA ALA A 82 -13.07 6.79 14.23
C ALA A 82 -11.85 5.89 14.49
N ASP A 83 -11.86 4.72 13.91
CA ASP A 83 -10.72 3.82 13.87
C ASP A 83 -10.24 3.65 12.43
N VAL A 84 -8.93 3.48 12.23
CA VAL A 84 -8.38 2.95 10.99
C VAL A 84 -7.71 1.62 11.24
N PHE A 85 -8.08 0.62 10.46
CA PHE A 85 -7.36 -0.65 10.37
C PHE A 85 -6.47 -0.60 9.14
N PHE A 86 -5.15 -0.50 9.34
CA PHE A 86 -4.17 -0.29 8.30
C PHE A 86 -3.36 -1.56 8.02
N ILE A 87 -3.33 -1.98 6.76
CA ILE A 87 -2.58 -3.15 6.29
C ILE A 87 -1.37 -2.66 5.49
N HIS A 88 -0.17 -2.86 6.05
CA HIS A 88 1.05 -2.34 5.45
C HIS A 88 1.44 -3.04 4.14
N LEU A 89 2.30 -2.40 3.37
CA LEU A 89 2.85 -2.92 2.11
C LEU A 89 3.81 -4.09 2.35
N THR A 90 4.23 -4.74 1.25
CA THR A 90 5.30 -5.73 1.29
C THR A 90 6.64 -5.08 1.60
N THR A 91 7.31 -5.55 2.64
CA THR A 91 8.68 -5.20 3.02
C THR A 91 9.61 -6.42 3.01
N TYR A 92 9.10 -7.59 2.67
CA TYR A 92 9.82 -8.86 2.67
C TYR A 92 10.25 -9.28 1.25
N PHE A 93 11.57 -9.27 1.02
CA PHE A 93 12.22 -9.59 -0.25
C PHE A 93 13.26 -10.69 -0.01
N SER A 94 12.81 -11.93 0.15
CA SER A 94 13.68 -13.04 0.48
C SER A 94 13.33 -14.30 -0.30
N SER A 95 14.35 -15.05 -0.69
CA SER A 95 14.21 -16.38 -1.25
C SER A 95 14.15 -17.50 -0.19
N TYR A 96 14.29 -17.16 1.07
CA TYR A 96 14.29 -18.14 2.17
C TYR A 96 12.93 -18.80 2.38
N SER A 97 11.84 -18.03 2.26
CA SER A 97 10.47 -18.50 2.45
C SER A 97 9.48 -17.71 1.60
N TRP A 98 8.36 -18.34 1.23
CA TRP A 98 7.23 -17.67 0.58
C TRP A 98 6.50 -16.68 1.50
N ASN A 99 6.59 -16.86 2.83
CA ASN A 99 6.06 -15.92 3.80
C ASN A 99 7.12 -15.57 4.84
N GLN A 100 7.09 -14.33 5.31
CA GLN A 100 7.96 -13.84 6.37
C GLN A 100 7.80 -14.67 7.64
N ASP A 101 8.91 -15.08 8.24
CA ASP A 101 8.94 -15.51 9.63
C ASP A 101 9.03 -14.25 10.52
N LEU A 102 7.99 -13.97 11.28
CA LEU A 102 7.90 -12.78 12.12
C LEU A 102 8.87 -12.79 13.32
N ASN A 103 9.59 -13.89 13.54
CA ASN A 103 10.68 -13.99 14.50
C ASN A 103 12.06 -13.81 13.86
N ASN A 104 12.12 -13.63 12.53
CA ASN A 104 13.35 -13.42 11.77
C ASN A 104 13.20 -12.17 10.89
N GLU A 105 14.12 -11.24 11.01
CA GLU A 105 14.13 -10.00 10.26
C GLU A 105 14.93 -10.07 8.95
N ASP A 106 15.47 -11.24 8.58
CA ASP A 106 16.23 -11.44 7.35
C ASP A 106 15.35 -11.12 6.10
N GLY A 107 15.89 -10.31 5.22
CA GLY A 107 15.23 -9.92 3.99
C GLY A 107 14.12 -8.88 4.15
N ILE A 108 14.03 -8.24 5.31
CA ILE A 108 13.08 -7.16 5.56
C ILE A 108 13.76 -5.82 5.28
N TYR A 109 13.12 -4.99 4.46
CA TYR A 109 13.45 -3.57 4.39
C TYR A 109 12.76 -2.86 5.54
N ASP A 110 13.46 -1.93 6.18
CA ASP A 110 12.94 -1.21 7.34
C ASP A 110 11.56 -0.59 7.04
N PRO A 111 10.50 -1.03 7.70
CA PRO A 111 9.16 -0.51 7.46
C PRO A 111 8.94 0.88 8.06
N ALA A 112 9.80 1.36 8.98
CA ALA A 112 9.59 2.60 9.73
C ALA A 112 9.40 3.81 8.81
N ASN A 113 10.24 3.98 7.81
CA ASN A 113 10.13 5.09 6.85
C ASN A 113 8.82 5.06 6.03
N TRP A 114 8.29 3.89 5.73
CA TRP A 114 7.06 3.73 4.97
C TRP A 114 5.83 3.81 5.85
N LEU A 115 5.89 3.24 7.05
CA LEU A 115 4.81 3.30 8.02
C LEU A 115 4.52 4.75 8.39
N SER A 116 5.53 5.53 8.75
CA SER A 116 5.36 6.93 9.12
C SER A 116 4.65 7.74 8.04
N SER A 117 5.02 7.59 6.77
CA SER A 117 4.44 8.35 5.66
C SER A 117 3.06 7.86 5.21
N GLN A 118 2.70 6.60 5.49
CA GLN A 118 1.44 6.02 5.02
C GLN A 118 0.39 5.92 6.14
N VAL A 119 0.80 5.56 7.35
CA VAL A 119 -0.13 5.32 8.46
C VAL A 119 -0.48 6.59 9.20
N SER A 120 0.50 7.46 9.45
CA SER A 120 0.29 8.72 10.18
C SER A 120 -0.69 9.68 9.51
N VAL A 121 -0.96 9.49 8.21
CA VAL A 121 -1.96 10.29 7.48
C VAL A 121 -3.34 10.25 8.15
N PHE A 122 -3.65 9.18 8.88
CA PHE A 122 -4.95 8.98 9.54
C PHE A 122 -4.98 9.46 11.00
N ASN A 123 -3.86 9.86 11.59
CA ASN A 123 -3.79 10.16 13.01
C ASN A 123 -4.55 11.44 13.47
N LYS A 124 -5.10 12.21 12.51
CA LYS A 124 -5.96 13.35 12.83
C LYS A 124 -7.39 12.91 13.17
N CYS A 125 -7.95 11.90 12.47
CA CYS A 125 -9.33 11.45 12.69
C CYS A 125 -9.44 10.23 13.59
N CYS A 126 -8.39 9.42 13.65
CA CYS A 126 -8.60 8.02 13.92
C CYS A 126 -7.59 7.47 14.94
N ARG A 127 -8.05 6.51 15.76
CA ARG A 127 -7.15 5.58 16.43
C ARG A 127 -6.60 4.63 15.37
N ILE A 128 -5.34 4.28 15.46
CA ILE A 128 -4.66 3.50 14.44
C ILE A 128 -4.39 2.08 14.95
N PHE A 129 -4.75 1.09 14.13
CA PHE A 129 -4.51 -0.33 14.36
C PHE A 129 -3.82 -0.90 13.13
N SER A 130 -2.54 -1.25 13.24
CA SER A 130 -1.76 -1.83 12.16
C SER A 130 -1.11 -3.14 12.61
N PRO A 131 -1.61 -4.31 12.16
CA PRO A 131 -1.07 -5.59 12.59
C PRO A 131 0.25 -5.90 11.87
N ARG A 132 1.13 -6.63 12.55
CA ARG A 132 2.17 -7.44 11.90
C ARG A 132 1.51 -8.71 11.35
N TYR A 133 1.91 -9.15 10.18
CA TYR A 133 1.37 -10.35 9.56
C TYR A 133 2.47 -11.07 8.76
N ARG A 134 2.33 -12.38 8.55
CA ARG A 134 3.24 -13.17 7.72
C ARG A 134 3.08 -12.77 6.26
N GLN A 135 3.57 -11.58 5.93
CA GLN A 135 3.49 -11.05 4.58
C GLN A 135 4.10 -12.03 3.56
N ALA A 136 3.48 -12.12 2.39
CA ALA A 136 4.05 -12.88 1.30
C ALA A 136 5.25 -12.14 0.73
N THR A 137 6.30 -12.89 0.33
CA THR A 137 7.46 -12.27 -0.33
C THR A 137 7.02 -11.52 -1.59
N PHE A 138 7.74 -10.45 -1.95
CA PHE A 138 7.50 -9.72 -3.20
C PHE A 138 7.40 -10.67 -4.40
N MET A 139 8.19 -11.75 -4.42
CA MET A 139 8.17 -12.74 -5.49
C MET A 139 6.88 -13.55 -5.59
N SER A 140 6.00 -13.47 -4.60
CA SER A 140 4.67 -14.09 -4.65
C SER A 140 3.79 -13.58 -5.79
N TYR A 141 4.07 -12.38 -6.28
CA TYR A 141 3.34 -11.78 -7.42
C TYR A 141 3.70 -12.40 -8.77
N PHE A 142 4.82 -13.10 -8.83
CA PHE A 142 5.34 -13.77 -10.03
C PHE A 142 5.27 -15.30 -9.91
N GLY A 143 5.08 -15.82 -8.70
CA GLY A 143 5.14 -17.24 -8.36
C GLY A 143 3.85 -18.05 -8.63
N LYS A 144 2.85 -17.47 -9.31
CA LYS A 144 1.57 -18.13 -9.62
C LYS A 144 1.01 -18.88 -8.40
N GLU A 145 0.85 -20.22 -8.47
CA GLU A 145 0.21 -21.04 -7.44
C GLU A 145 0.86 -20.91 -6.07
N ASP A 146 2.17 -21.00 -5.96
CA ASP A 146 2.90 -20.84 -4.69
C ASP A 146 2.74 -19.42 -4.14
N GLY A 147 2.79 -18.43 -5.02
CA GLY A 147 2.54 -17.03 -4.68
C GLY A 147 1.11 -16.78 -4.22
N PHE A 148 0.11 -17.40 -4.86
CA PHE A 148 -1.29 -17.31 -4.44
C PHE A 148 -1.49 -17.88 -3.04
N ARG A 149 -0.91 -19.04 -2.76
CA ARG A 149 -0.96 -19.69 -1.45
C ARG A 149 -0.27 -18.88 -0.37
N ALA A 150 0.86 -18.23 -0.70
CA ALA A 150 1.55 -17.33 0.22
C ALA A 150 0.67 -16.11 0.58
N ARG A 151 0.00 -15.49 -0.40
CA ARG A 151 -0.93 -14.38 -0.17
C ARG A 151 -2.19 -14.83 0.58
N ASP A 152 -2.66 -16.08 0.37
CA ASP A 152 -3.74 -16.66 1.17
C ASP A 152 -3.36 -16.87 2.62
N LEU A 153 -2.10 -17.24 2.90
CA LEU A 153 -1.60 -17.34 4.28
C LEU A 153 -1.52 -15.96 4.95
N ALA A 154 -1.01 -14.96 4.24
CA ALA A 154 -0.99 -13.58 4.71
C ALA A 154 -2.42 -13.07 5.03
N PHE A 155 -3.38 -13.38 4.18
CA PHE A 155 -4.78 -12.99 4.39
C PHE A 155 -5.41 -13.63 5.64
N LYS A 156 -5.04 -14.88 5.97
CA LYS A 156 -5.50 -15.52 7.23
C LYS A 156 -5.05 -14.73 8.46
N ASP A 157 -3.84 -14.18 8.43
CA ASP A 157 -3.34 -13.34 9.53
C ASP A 157 -4.10 -12.02 9.61
N ILE A 158 -4.40 -11.40 8.47
CA ILE A 158 -5.21 -10.18 8.43
C ILE A 158 -6.62 -10.44 8.97
N LEU A 159 -7.26 -11.56 8.61
CA LEU A 159 -8.56 -11.92 9.18
C LEU A 159 -8.49 -12.10 10.69
N ALA A 160 -7.50 -12.83 11.19
CA ALA A 160 -7.36 -13.10 12.63
C ALA A 160 -7.09 -11.80 13.42
N SER A 161 -6.22 -10.92 12.91
CA SER A 161 -5.94 -9.62 13.54
C SER A 161 -7.13 -8.68 13.50
N PHE A 162 -7.86 -8.65 12.38
CA PHE A 162 -9.07 -7.84 12.26
C PHE A 162 -10.19 -8.32 13.18
N ASP A 163 -10.42 -9.63 13.25
CA ASP A 163 -11.42 -10.21 14.16
C ASP A 163 -11.07 -9.92 15.64
N HIS A 164 -9.77 -9.98 15.99
CA HIS A 164 -9.32 -9.57 17.32
C HIS A 164 -9.57 -8.07 17.57
N TYR A 165 -9.22 -7.19 16.60
CA TYR A 165 -9.47 -5.76 16.68
C TYR A 165 -10.96 -5.45 16.91
N ILE A 166 -11.86 -6.04 16.12
CA ILE A 166 -13.31 -5.85 16.27
C ILE A 166 -13.80 -6.26 17.65
N ASN A 167 -13.37 -7.43 18.13
CA ASN A 167 -13.85 -7.97 19.41
C ASN A 167 -13.27 -7.27 20.64
N LYS A 168 -12.05 -6.73 20.53
CA LYS A 168 -11.33 -6.19 21.70
C LYS A 168 -11.34 -4.67 21.77
N TYR A 169 -11.30 -3.98 20.63
CA TYR A 169 -10.98 -2.55 20.59
C TYR A 169 -12.05 -1.66 19.96
N ASN A 170 -12.80 -2.15 18.96
CA ASN A 170 -13.62 -1.27 18.11
C ASN A 170 -14.80 -0.65 18.86
N ASP A 171 -15.53 -1.42 19.66
CA ASP A 171 -16.68 -0.94 20.45
C ASP A 171 -17.71 -0.13 19.62
N GLY A 172 -18.02 -0.61 18.41
CA GLY A 172 -19.04 -0.01 17.53
C GLY A 172 -18.60 1.30 16.84
N ARG A 173 -17.34 1.69 16.91
CA ARG A 173 -16.83 2.92 16.30
C ARG A 173 -16.79 2.80 14.77
N PRO A 174 -16.94 3.94 14.05
CA PRO A 174 -16.79 3.95 12.59
C PRO A 174 -15.37 3.55 12.18
N ILE A 175 -15.26 2.81 11.07
CA ILE A 175 -14.05 2.15 10.61
C ILE A 175 -13.64 2.67 9.25
N ILE A 176 -12.36 3.03 9.11
CA ILE A 176 -11.67 3.19 7.84
C ILE A 176 -10.82 1.94 7.62
N ILE A 177 -10.94 1.30 6.47
CA ILE A 177 -9.99 0.28 6.02
C ILE A 177 -8.95 0.97 5.16
N ALA A 178 -7.68 0.79 5.49
CA ALA A 178 -6.60 1.33 4.70
C ALA A 178 -5.51 0.29 4.46
N GLY A 179 -4.78 0.44 3.36
CA GLY A 179 -3.66 -0.44 3.06
C GLY A 179 -2.97 -0.05 1.76
N HIS A 180 -1.73 -0.51 1.58
CA HIS A 180 -0.93 -0.19 0.42
C HIS A 180 -0.33 -1.44 -0.22
N SER A 181 -0.29 -1.50 -1.55
CA SER A 181 0.32 -2.60 -2.29
C SER A 181 -0.28 -3.97 -1.91
N GLN A 182 0.48 -4.89 -1.31
CA GLN A 182 -0.06 -6.14 -0.75
C GLN A 182 -1.17 -5.86 0.25
N GLY A 183 -1.03 -4.83 1.08
CA GLY A 183 -2.07 -4.40 2.01
C GLY A 183 -3.33 -3.91 1.31
N ALA A 184 -3.24 -3.34 0.11
CA ALA A 184 -4.42 -2.95 -0.68
C ALA A 184 -5.18 -4.17 -1.21
N GLU A 185 -4.47 -5.18 -1.70
CA GLU A 185 -5.08 -6.45 -2.12
C GLU A 185 -5.78 -7.15 -0.95
N LEU A 186 -5.07 -7.28 0.19
CA LEU A 186 -5.62 -7.92 1.39
C LEU A 186 -6.78 -7.11 1.98
N GLY A 187 -6.72 -5.77 1.90
CA GLY A 187 -7.80 -4.86 2.30
C GLY A 187 -9.06 -5.04 1.46
N MET A 188 -8.94 -5.24 0.15
CA MET A 188 -10.07 -5.55 -0.71
C MET A 188 -10.72 -6.88 -0.31
N ARG A 189 -9.92 -7.92 -0.05
CA ARG A 189 -10.42 -9.22 0.44
C ARG A 189 -11.09 -9.10 1.80
N LEU A 190 -10.54 -8.26 2.71
CA LEU A 190 -11.15 -7.98 4.01
C LEU A 190 -12.51 -7.31 3.88
N LEU A 191 -12.66 -6.34 2.96
CA LEU A 191 -13.95 -5.71 2.65
C LEU A 191 -14.97 -6.75 2.18
N TYR A 192 -14.57 -7.65 1.30
CA TYR A 192 -15.43 -8.72 0.83
C TYR A 192 -15.84 -9.66 1.97
N GLU A 193 -14.89 -10.12 2.79
CA GLU A 193 -15.14 -11.14 3.81
C GLU A 193 -15.85 -10.61 5.08
N ARG A 194 -15.69 -9.34 5.44
CA ARG A 194 -16.17 -8.80 6.71
C ARG A 194 -17.20 -7.69 6.59
N PHE A 195 -17.29 -7.04 5.43
CA PHE A 195 -18.18 -5.90 5.24
C PHE A 195 -19.26 -6.13 4.19
N HIS A 196 -18.94 -6.72 3.04
CA HIS A 196 -19.89 -6.98 1.97
C HIS A 196 -21.05 -7.83 2.46
N ASN A 197 -22.31 -7.34 2.31
CA ASN A 197 -23.54 -7.99 2.78
C ASN A 197 -23.50 -8.40 4.28
N LYS A 198 -22.76 -7.68 5.12
CA LYS A 198 -22.61 -7.92 6.55
C LYS A 198 -23.02 -6.71 7.38
N PRO A 199 -23.48 -6.90 8.64
CA PRO A 199 -23.85 -5.78 9.52
C PRO A 199 -22.71 -4.78 9.75
N LEU A 200 -21.45 -5.25 9.75
CA LEU A 200 -20.27 -4.42 9.96
C LEU A 200 -20.09 -3.33 8.88
N ARG A 201 -20.71 -3.52 7.70
CA ARG A 201 -20.73 -2.49 6.64
C ARG A 201 -21.29 -1.16 7.13
N GLU A 202 -22.21 -1.16 8.09
CA GLU A 202 -22.77 0.07 8.66
C GLU A 202 -21.75 0.92 9.41
N GLN A 203 -20.65 0.32 9.86
CA GLN A 203 -19.54 1.02 10.49
C GLN A 203 -18.49 1.50 9.46
N LEU A 204 -18.55 1.04 8.20
CA LEU A 204 -17.58 1.41 7.18
C LEU A 204 -17.75 2.87 6.77
N VAL A 205 -16.77 3.71 7.13
CA VAL A 205 -16.67 5.08 6.60
C VAL A 205 -16.29 5.03 5.13
N THR A 206 -15.15 4.44 4.83
CA THR A 206 -14.63 4.25 3.47
C THR A 206 -13.39 3.35 3.53
N ALA A 207 -12.89 2.93 2.35
CA ALA A 207 -11.58 2.31 2.25
C ALA A 207 -10.61 3.18 1.41
N TYR A 208 -9.33 3.19 1.80
CA TYR A 208 -8.19 3.74 1.06
C TYR A 208 -7.21 2.61 0.80
N ILE A 209 -7.24 2.06 -0.41
CA ILE A 209 -6.43 0.88 -0.80
C ILE A 209 -5.66 1.13 -2.11
N PRO A 210 -4.78 2.17 -2.14
CA PRO A 210 -3.93 2.43 -3.30
C PRO A 210 -2.83 1.40 -3.48
N GLY A 211 -2.18 1.46 -4.65
CA GLY A 211 -1.04 0.62 -4.98
C GLY A 211 -1.40 -0.74 -5.55
N TRP A 212 -2.68 -1.01 -5.80
CA TRP A 212 -3.15 -2.20 -6.47
C TRP A 212 -4.15 -1.87 -7.57
N THR A 213 -4.32 -2.78 -8.52
CA THR A 213 -5.23 -2.61 -9.65
C THR A 213 -6.44 -3.53 -9.53
N PHE A 214 -7.62 -2.97 -9.68
CA PHE A 214 -8.88 -3.71 -9.66
C PHE A 214 -9.72 -3.34 -10.88
N SER A 215 -10.38 -4.32 -11.48
CA SER A 215 -11.35 -4.08 -12.52
C SER A 215 -12.63 -3.47 -11.95
N SER A 216 -13.13 -2.40 -12.58
CA SER A 216 -14.39 -1.77 -12.18
C SER A 216 -15.58 -2.73 -12.25
N LYS A 217 -15.61 -3.59 -13.30
CA LYS A 217 -16.65 -4.59 -13.48
C LYS A 217 -16.61 -5.64 -12.37
N ASP A 218 -15.42 -6.19 -12.12
CA ASP A 218 -15.25 -7.26 -11.16
C ASP A 218 -15.54 -6.82 -9.72
N LEU A 219 -15.12 -5.59 -9.35
CA LEU A 219 -15.47 -5.02 -8.05
C LEU A 219 -16.97 -4.86 -7.85
N LEU A 220 -17.69 -4.36 -8.87
CA LEU A 220 -19.15 -4.22 -8.79
C LEU A 220 -19.88 -5.57 -8.82
N GLU A 221 -19.26 -6.60 -9.39
CA GLU A 221 -19.79 -7.97 -9.37
C GLU A 221 -19.68 -8.59 -7.97
N ILE A 222 -18.52 -8.44 -7.31
CA ILE A 222 -18.28 -9.08 -6.01
C ILE A 222 -18.78 -8.26 -4.82
N MET A 223 -18.77 -6.92 -4.91
CA MET A 223 -19.13 -6.02 -3.81
C MET A 223 -19.95 -4.81 -4.30
N PRO A 224 -21.16 -5.02 -4.83
CA PRO A 224 -21.98 -3.93 -5.35
C PRO A 224 -22.38 -2.89 -4.29
N ASP A 225 -22.36 -3.27 -3.02
CA ASP A 225 -22.69 -2.42 -1.87
C ASP A 225 -21.48 -1.65 -1.31
N ILE A 226 -20.25 -1.93 -1.82
CA ILE A 226 -19.01 -1.19 -1.53
C ILE A 226 -18.36 -0.80 -2.87
N PRO A 227 -18.99 0.07 -3.67
CA PRO A 227 -18.50 0.42 -4.99
C PRO A 227 -17.28 1.33 -4.93
N PRO A 228 -16.54 1.52 -6.03
CA PRO A 228 -15.58 2.61 -6.15
C PRO A 228 -16.22 3.97 -5.84
N CYS A 229 -15.51 4.81 -5.06
CA CYS A 229 -16.00 6.13 -4.69
C CYS A 229 -16.08 7.07 -5.92
N LYS A 230 -17.13 7.93 -5.96
CA LYS A 230 -17.36 8.90 -7.05
C LYS A 230 -17.36 10.35 -6.57
N SER A 231 -17.22 10.58 -5.27
CA SER A 231 -17.13 11.91 -4.69
C SER A 231 -16.34 11.93 -3.39
N LYS A 232 -15.90 13.12 -2.99
CA LYS A 232 -15.11 13.34 -1.76
C LYS A 232 -15.86 13.05 -0.45
N SER A 233 -17.19 12.96 -0.50
CA SER A 233 -18.05 12.79 0.69
C SER A 233 -18.79 11.45 0.72
N GLN A 234 -18.68 10.63 -0.34
CA GLN A 234 -19.36 9.34 -0.39
C GLN A 234 -18.82 8.38 0.68
N LEU A 235 -19.74 7.69 1.37
CA LEU A 235 -19.46 6.71 2.41
C LEU A 235 -19.62 5.28 1.89
N SER A 236 -19.13 4.30 2.62
CA SER A 236 -19.22 2.86 2.32
C SER A 236 -18.79 2.54 0.88
N CYS A 237 -17.68 3.15 0.45
CA CYS A 237 -17.09 2.97 -0.86
C CYS A 237 -15.57 2.84 -0.76
N LEU A 238 -14.89 2.40 -1.80
CA LEU A 238 -13.44 2.27 -1.82
C LEU A 238 -12.77 3.28 -2.75
N ASN A 239 -11.62 3.79 -2.32
CA ASN A 239 -10.72 4.61 -3.11
C ASN A 239 -9.48 3.78 -3.42
N THR A 240 -9.12 3.72 -4.69
CA THR A 240 -7.91 3.04 -5.14
C THR A 240 -7.28 3.78 -6.31
N TRP A 241 -5.97 3.81 -6.35
CA TRP A 241 -5.14 4.36 -7.42
C TRP A 241 -3.76 3.72 -7.35
N ARG A 242 -2.97 3.90 -8.40
CA ARG A 242 -1.54 3.66 -8.42
C ARG A 242 -0.88 4.86 -9.09
N THR A 243 0.11 5.45 -8.46
CA THR A 243 0.76 6.66 -8.95
C THR A 243 1.89 6.30 -9.90
N THR A 244 1.90 6.96 -11.06
CA THR A 244 2.91 6.81 -12.10
C THR A 244 3.30 8.17 -12.67
N GLY A 245 4.45 8.25 -13.31
CA GLY A 245 4.86 9.39 -14.13
C GLY A 245 4.35 9.26 -15.58
N LYS A 246 4.57 10.31 -16.37
CA LYS A 246 4.21 10.34 -17.81
C LYS A 246 4.98 9.32 -18.65
N SER A 247 6.19 8.95 -18.23
CA SER A 247 7.08 7.99 -18.92
C SER A 247 6.79 6.53 -18.58
N TYR A 248 5.82 6.26 -17.68
CA TYR A 248 5.54 4.90 -17.23
C TYR A 248 5.02 4.01 -18.37
N ASN A 249 5.59 2.82 -18.51
CA ASN A 249 5.16 1.83 -19.49
C ASN A 249 3.99 0.99 -18.94
N PHE A 250 2.80 1.16 -19.52
CA PHE A 250 1.58 0.45 -19.11
C PHE A 250 1.53 -1.03 -19.54
N ASP A 251 2.45 -1.49 -20.39
CA ASP A 251 2.50 -2.89 -20.86
C ASP A 251 3.16 -3.83 -19.85
N THR A 252 3.66 -3.27 -18.73
CA THR A 252 4.29 -4.00 -17.65
C THR A 252 3.34 -4.17 -16.47
N TRP A 253 3.88 -4.58 -15.32
CA TRP A 253 3.20 -4.44 -14.04
C TRP A 253 2.59 -3.02 -13.91
N PRO A 254 1.35 -2.81 -13.47
CA PRO A 254 0.46 -3.72 -12.75
C PRO A 254 -0.64 -4.37 -13.60
N VAL A 255 -0.69 -4.16 -14.91
CA VAL A 255 -1.78 -4.65 -15.76
C VAL A 255 -1.83 -6.19 -15.76
N SER A 256 -0.67 -6.83 -15.65
CA SER A 256 -0.55 -8.29 -15.55
C SER A 256 -0.75 -8.85 -14.14
N ALA A 257 -0.90 -7.99 -13.12
CA ALA A 257 -1.05 -8.43 -11.75
C ALA A 257 -2.34 -9.23 -11.54
N TYR A 258 -2.21 -10.28 -10.74
CA TYR A 258 -3.36 -11.09 -10.33
C TYR A 258 -3.96 -10.54 -9.05
N TYR A 259 -5.29 -10.46 -9.01
CA TYR A 259 -6.05 -10.14 -7.80
C TYR A 259 -7.12 -11.19 -7.53
N PHE A 260 -7.56 -11.26 -6.28
CA PHE A 260 -8.54 -12.23 -5.82
C PHE A 260 -9.95 -11.83 -6.26
N HIS A 261 -10.69 -12.77 -6.89
CA HIS A 261 -12.06 -12.58 -7.35
C HIS A 261 -12.85 -13.88 -7.21
N LEU A 262 -13.92 -13.88 -6.39
CA LEU A 262 -14.81 -15.02 -6.19
C LEU A 262 -14.05 -16.35 -5.96
N HIS A 263 -13.11 -16.34 -5.01
CA HIS A 263 -12.25 -17.49 -4.66
C HIS A 263 -11.23 -17.92 -5.74
N ASN A 264 -11.04 -17.10 -6.78
CA ASN A 264 -10.07 -17.33 -7.84
C ASN A 264 -9.09 -16.17 -7.97
N TRP A 265 -7.94 -16.45 -8.55
CA TRP A 265 -6.96 -15.46 -8.92
C TRP A 265 -7.07 -15.12 -10.39
N ILE A 266 -7.39 -13.87 -10.69
CA ILE A 266 -7.55 -13.36 -12.06
C ILE A 266 -6.66 -12.16 -12.29
N ASN A 267 -6.26 -11.93 -13.54
CA ASN A 267 -5.44 -10.76 -13.88
C ASN A 267 -6.29 -9.60 -14.44
N ALA A 268 -5.66 -8.45 -14.51
CA ALA A 268 -6.28 -7.20 -14.97
C ALA A 268 -6.14 -6.95 -16.47
N ILE A 269 -5.50 -7.86 -17.24
CA ILE A 269 -5.23 -7.66 -18.67
C ILE A 269 -6.53 -7.42 -19.44
N GLY A 270 -6.56 -6.32 -20.22
CA GLY A 270 -7.71 -5.94 -21.05
C GLY A 270 -8.95 -5.47 -20.30
N LYS A 271 -8.88 -5.31 -18.97
CA LYS A 271 -10.00 -4.84 -18.16
C LYS A 271 -9.94 -3.32 -17.93
N LYS A 272 -11.12 -2.70 -17.80
CA LYS A 272 -11.21 -1.31 -17.35
C LYS A 272 -10.92 -1.25 -15.84
N LEU A 273 -9.83 -0.61 -15.45
CA LEU A 273 -9.39 -0.51 -14.08
C LEU A 273 -10.02 0.68 -13.35
N VAL A 274 -10.17 0.54 -12.04
CA VAL A 274 -10.60 1.63 -11.17
C VAL A 274 -9.42 2.58 -10.94
N CYS A 275 -9.71 3.88 -10.97
CA CYS A 275 -8.81 4.91 -10.50
C CYS A 275 -9.62 5.98 -9.76
N THR A 276 -9.21 6.31 -8.55
CA THR A 276 -9.70 7.49 -7.82
C THR A 276 -8.61 8.55 -7.84
N ASN A 277 -8.92 9.73 -8.37
CA ASN A 277 -7.99 10.87 -8.28
C ASN A 277 -7.91 11.35 -6.82
N PRO A 278 -6.77 11.31 -6.14
CA PRO A 278 -6.64 11.59 -4.70
C PRO A 278 -6.73 13.08 -4.34
N ILE A 279 -6.80 13.97 -5.32
CA ILE A 279 -7.06 15.42 -5.11
C ILE A 279 -8.56 15.70 -5.20
N THR A 280 -9.24 15.18 -6.24
CA THR A 280 -10.67 15.46 -6.49
C THR A 280 -11.61 14.42 -5.92
N TRP A 281 -11.12 13.23 -5.60
CA TRP A 281 -11.90 12.07 -5.10
C TRP A 281 -12.96 11.59 -6.10
N THR A 282 -12.64 11.71 -7.39
CA THR A 282 -13.49 11.23 -8.49
C THR A 282 -12.71 10.32 -9.43
N ASP A 283 -13.44 9.56 -10.26
CA ASP A 283 -12.90 8.67 -11.28
C ASP A 283 -12.76 9.34 -12.66
N LYS A 284 -12.93 10.69 -12.71
CA LYS A 284 -12.91 11.43 -13.96
C LYS A 284 -11.47 11.56 -14.50
N ASN A 285 -11.32 11.33 -15.80
CA ASN A 285 -10.08 11.60 -16.52
C ASN A 285 -9.92 13.12 -16.78
N ILE A 286 -9.66 13.87 -15.72
CA ILE A 286 -9.40 15.30 -15.75
C ILE A 286 -8.06 15.54 -15.07
N ALA A 287 -7.14 16.19 -15.77
CA ALA A 287 -5.88 16.61 -15.20
C ALA A 287 -6.11 17.71 -14.15
N VAL A 288 -5.54 17.51 -12.98
CA VAL A 288 -5.57 18.46 -11.88
C VAL A 288 -4.13 18.89 -11.59
N SER A 289 -3.88 20.19 -11.70
CA SER A 289 -2.56 20.77 -11.44
C SER A 289 -2.13 20.53 -9.99
N LYS A 290 -0.83 20.41 -9.76
CA LYS A 290 -0.21 20.37 -8.45
C LYS A 290 -0.59 21.54 -7.53
N ASP A 291 -1.02 22.68 -8.08
CA ASP A 291 -1.51 23.82 -7.29
C ASP A 291 -2.72 23.51 -6.41
N HIS A 292 -3.43 22.42 -6.70
CA HIS A 292 -4.57 21.94 -5.92
C HIS A 292 -4.17 20.86 -4.89
N ASN A 293 -2.93 20.36 -4.94
CA ASN A 293 -2.39 19.44 -3.94
C ASN A 293 -2.16 20.19 -2.62
N GLN A 294 -2.72 19.67 -1.53
CA GLN A 294 -2.70 20.32 -0.22
C GLN A 294 -1.39 20.10 0.54
N GLY A 295 -0.60 19.14 0.10
CA GLY A 295 0.72 18.86 0.65
C GLY A 295 1.10 17.39 0.58
N SER A 296 2.38 17.17 0.36
CA SER A 296 3.04 15.88 0.26
C SER A 296 3.98 15.67 1.43
N PHE A 297 4.23 14.41 1.76
CA PHE A 297 5.09 14.01 2.86
C PHE A 297 6.06 12.94 2.34
N LEU A 298 7.27 13.35 2.00
CA LEU A 298 8.26 12.45 1.41
C LEU A 298 9.24 11.97 2.47
N PRO A 299 9.40 10.66 2.64
CA PRO A 299 10.52 10.11 3.38
C PRO A 299 11.79 10.39 2.57
N MET A 300 12.71 11.13 3.16
CA MET A 300 14.02 11.45 2.56
C MET A 300 15.10 10.68 3.31
N ASP A 301 16.24 10.44 2.64
CA ASP A 301 17.43 9.91 3.30
C ASP A 301 17.79 10.74 4.55
N ASN A 302 18.23 10.06 5.61
CA ASN A 302 18.62 10.62 6.92
C ASN A 302 17.49 10.96 7.90
N ASP A 303 16.43 10.16 8.00
CA ASP A 303 15.34 10.30 8.98
C ASP A 303 14.65 11.67 8.97
N LYS A 304 14.84 12.44 7.90
CA LYS A 304 14.18 13.72 7.71
C LYS A 304 12.95 13.54 6.85
N ILE A 305 11.85 13.93 7.42
CA ILE A 305 10.57 13.99 6.75
C ILE A 305 10.38 15.42 6.26
N ASN A 306 10.27 15.58 4.94
CA ASN A 306 10.05 16.88 4.34
C ASN A 306 8.61 17.00 3.85
N GLN A 307 7.93 18.06 4.28
CA GLN A 307 6.65 18.46 3.74
C GLN A 307 6.88 19.36 2.52
N PHE A 308 6.13 19.10 1.48
CA PHE A 308 6.11 19.91 0.25
C PHE A 308 4.68 20.34 -0.03
N GLU A 309 4.44 21.64 -0.19
CA GLU A 309 3.19 22.15 -0.72
C GLU A 309 3.19 22.04 -2.24
N LYS A 310 2.00 21.75 -2.83
CA LYS A 310 1.81 21.76 -4.29
C LYS A 310 2.81 20.89 -5.06
N PHE A 311 3.08 19.71 -4.54
CA PHE A 311 4.16 18.86 -5.04
C PHE A 311 3.75 18.04 -6.27
N ALA A 312 2.59 17.39 -6.24
CA ALA A 312 2.15 16.47 -7.28
C ALA A 312 0.76 16.83 -7.81
N GLY A 313 0.63 16.96 -9.13
CA GLY A 313 -0.67 16.94 -9.81
C GLY A 313 -1.23 15.52 -9.92
N ALA A 314 -2.47 15.36 -10.39
CA ALA A 314 -3.09 14.05 -10.53
C ALA A 314 -4.04 13.99 -11.72
N GLN A 315 -3.90 12.94 -12.55
CA GLN A 315 -4.84 12.62 -13.62
C GLN A 315 -5.12 11.14 -13.68
N CYS A 316 -6.36 10.72 -13.50
CA CYS A 316 -6.75 9.32 -13.74
C CYS A 316 -6.70 9.01 -15.24
N SER A 317 -5.87 8.05 -15.62
CA SER A 317 -5.78 7.54 -17.00
C SER A 317 -5.46 6.06 -16.97
N ASN A 318 -6.18 5.25 -17.74
CA ASN A 318 -5.98 3.80 -17.87
C ASN A 318 -5.88 3.04 -16.52
N GLY A 319 -6.58 3.51 -15.48
CA GLY A 319 -6.60 2.85 -14.18
C GLY A 319 -5.47 3.24 -13.23
N VAL A 320 -4.63 4.20 -13.61
CA VAL A 320 -3.57 4.76 -12.75
C VAL A 320 -3.71 6.27 -12.62
N VAL A 321 -3.07 6.85 -11.63
CA VAL A 321 -2.88 8.29 -11.49
C VAL A 321 -1.55 8.67 -12.13
N ILE A 322 -1.61 9.45 -13.20
CA ILE A 322 -0.42 10.09 -13.75
C ILE A 322 -0.17 11.34 -12.90
N ALA A 323 0.93 11.33 -12.16
CA ALA A 323 1.39 12.46 -11.38
C ALA A 323 2.22 13.42 -12.25
N GLU A 324 1.97 14.72 -12.08
CA GLU A 324 2.84 15.77 -12.59
C GLU A 324 3.73 16.24 -11.42
N VAL A 325 5.01 15.90 -11.49
CA VAL A 325 6.02 16.21 -10.47
C VAL A 325 7.16 16.96 -11.14
N ASP A 326 7.62 18.07 -10.56
CA ASP A 326 8.75 18.87 -11.08
C ASP A 326 10.08 18.57 -10.38
N ASP A 327 10.18 17.45 -9.69
CA ASP A 327 11.38 17.08 -8.97
C ASP A 327 12.26 16.18 -9.83
N LYS A 328 13.33 16.77 -10.40
CA LYS A 328 14.30 16.03 -11.23
C LYS A 328 15.11 15.00 -10.43
N GLU A 329 15.34 15.21 -9.14
CA GLU A 329 16.06 14.26 -8.31
C GLU A 329 15.20 13.00 -8.12
N LEU A 330 13.93 13.18 -7.87
CA LEU A 330 12.97 12.07 -7.77
C LEU A 330 12.83 11.33 -9.10
N GLU A 331 12.79 12.03 -10.24
CA GLU A 331 12.74 11.41 -11.57
C GLU A 331 13.99 10.54 -11.87
N ILE A 332 15.14 10.88 -11.31
CA ILE A 332 16.37 10.09 -11.43
C ILE A 332 16.33 8.84 -10.54
N ILE A 333 15.81 8.97 -9.32
CA ILE A 333 15.75 7.88 -8.33
C ILE A 333 14.68 6.86 -8.73
N VAL A 334 13.56 7.34 -9.26
CA VAL A 334 12.43 6.46 -9.62
C VAL A 334 12.55 6.01 -11.07
N LYS A 335 12.95 4.77 -11.25
CA LYS A 335 13.10 4.14 -12.57
C LYS A 335 11.77 4.15 -13.33
N GLU A 336 11.79 4.62 -14.57
CA GLU A 336 10.67 4.55 -15.52
C GLU A 336 9.36 5.25 -15.05
N GLY A 337 9.43 6.12 -14.03
CA GLY A 337 8.26 6.84 -13.52
C GLY A 337 7.30 5.97 -12.72
N ASP A 338 7.76 4.90 -12.10
CA ASP A 338 6.94 4.11 -11.17
C ASP A 338 6.93 4.73 -9.77
N TYR A 339 5.95 5.59 -9.50
CA TYR A 339 5.78 6.25 -8.20
C TYR A 339 4.96 5.44 -7.20
N HIS A 340 4.88 4.14 -7.35
CA HIS A 340 4.10 3.25 -6.50
C HIS A 340 4.31 3.46 -5.00
N PHE A 341 5.56 3.58 -4.55
CA PHE A 341 5.86 3.79 -3.14
C PHE A 341 5.38 5.14 -2.60
N TYR A 342 5.07 6.09 -3.46
CA TYR A 342 4.63 7.44 -3.10
C TYR A 342 3.11 7.63 -3.20
N ASP A 343 2.32 6.57 -3.36
CA ASP A 343 0.87 6.63 -3.48
C ASP A 343 0.20 7.41 -2.35
N PHE A 344 0.64 7.21 -1.10
CA PHE A 344 0.19 8.00 0.04
C PHE A 344 0.94 9.32 0.16
N SER A 345 2.25 9.29 0.00
CA SER A 345 3.15 10.39 0.29
C SER A 345 2.88 11.63 -0.56
N PHE A 346 2.61 11.47 -1.86
CA PHE A 346 2.33 12.59 -2.75
C PHE A 346 1.03 13.33 -2.42
N TYR A 347 0.06 12.65 -1.82
CA TYR A 347 -1.27 13.18 -1.53
C TYR A 347 -1.59 13.14 -0.03
N TYR A 348 -0.56 13.22 0.81
CA TYR A 348 -0.68 13.03 2.24
C TYR A 348 -1.73 13.93 2.90
N VAL A 349 -1.67 15.23 2.68
CA VAL A 349 -2.61 16.18 3.29
C VAL A 349 -4.00 16.06 2.67
N ASP A 350 -4.09 15.75 1.37
CA ASP A 350 -5.37 15.50 0.69
C ASP A 350 -6.11 14.30 1.29
N ILE A 351 -5.38 13.18 1.53
CA ILE A 351 -5.93 11.97 2.16
C ILE A 351 -6.33 12.26 3.60
N ARG A 352 -5.46 12.92 4.37
CA ARG A 352 -5.69 13.30 5.75
C ARG A 352 -6.99 14.10 5.92
N ASN A 353 -7.16 15.13 5.12
CA ASN A 353 -8.35 15.99 5.17
C ASN A 353 -9.60 15.26 4.64
N ASN A 354 -9.46 14.41 3.66
CA ASN A 354 -10.58 13.60 3.17
C ASN A 354 -11.05 12.58 4.21
N ALA A 355 -10.13 11.92 4.92
CA ALA A 355 -10.47 10.97 5.99
C ALA A 355 -11.25 11.66 7.12
N VAL A 356 -10.79 12.84 7.57
CA VAL A 356 -11.52 13.66 8.55
C VAL A 356 -12.92 14.05 8.06
N ASN A 357 -13.02 14.51 6.81
CA ASN A 357 -14.31 14.94 6.23
C ASN A 357 -15.30 13.77 6.12
N ARG A 358 -14.86 12.59 5.67
CA ARG A 358 -15.71 11.39 5.57
C ARG A 358 -16.13 10.88 6.95
N THR A 359 -15.24 10.92 7.94
CA THR A 359 -15.60 10.59 9.33
C THR A 359 -16.70 11.49 9.86
N LYS A 360 -16.58 12.82 9.68
CA LYS A 360 -17.65 13.77 10.05
C LYS A 360 -18.97 13.47 9.33
N ASN A 361 -18.91 13.22 8.02
CA ASN A 361 -20.10 12.89 7.24
C ASN A 361 -20.78 11.59 7.70
N TRP A 362 -19.96 10.61 8.18
CA TRP A 362 -20.52 9.37 8.72
C TRP A 362 -21.39 9.64 9.95
N PHE A 363 -20.96 10.48 10.88
CA PHE A 363 -21.78 10.88 12.04
C PHE A 363 -23.03 11.68 11.63
N ILE A 364 -22.88 12.64 10.71
CA ILE A 364 -24.03 13.43 10.21
C ILE A 364 -25.09 12.54 9.57
N SER A 365 -24.69 11.51 8.85
CA SER A 365 -25.63 10.63 8.12
C SER A 365 -26.42 9.68 9.05
N ARG A 366 -26.08 9.61 10.35
CA ARG A 366 -26.70 8.71 11.37
C ARG A 366 -27.45 9.47 12.47
N ASN A 367 -27.35 10.80 12.47
CA ASN A 367 -28.19 11.71 13.25
C ASN A 367 -29.39 12.20 12.44
#